data_e8ccaeaef69d04793201d014cacd25b8
#
_entry.id   e8ccaeaef69d04793201d014cacd25b8
#
_cell.length_a   1.000
_cell.length_b   1.000
_cell.length_c   1.000
_cell.angle_alpha   90.00
_cell.angle_beta   90.00
_cell.angle_gamma   90.00
#
_symmetry.space_group_name_H-M   'P 1'
#
loop_
_entity.id
_entity.type
_entity.pdbx_description
1 polymer ?
#
loop_
_entity_poly.entity_id
_entity_poly.type
_entity_poly.pdbx_seq_one_letter_code
_entity_poly.pdbx_strand_id
1 'polypeptide(L)'
;MQGASCFDNTVGLWRAVRADHPDLGLTLPADVFASERVVGPLADDGARLRLCIGAYPAPRTLGYRREQDKAKALVRCLRSAMERGGYAMVASHDPTIISIAQELARRNDIEPDGYEHQMFYGVRPLEQRRLVDIGHRCRTYVPFGPAWCEYLTAQISARPRAAYNYLRALGDKR
;
A
#
# COMPACT_ATOMS: atom_id res chain seq x y z
N MET A 1 -6.43 -6.92 -4.26
CA MET A 1 -7.24 -5.90 -3.54
C MET A 1 -8.61 -5.88 -4.17
N GLN A 2 -9.64 -5.97 -3.36
CA GLN A 2 -11.03 -6.01 -3.80
C GLN A 2 -11.64 -4.59 -3.82
N GLY A 3 -12.75 -4.42 -4.52
CA GLY A 3 -13.53 -3.19 -4.47
C GLY A 3 -14.16 -2.95 -3.08
N ALA A 4 -14.63 -1.72 -2.82
CA ALA A 4 -15.19 -1.33 -1.53
C ALA A 4 -16.38 -2.19 -1.07
N SER A 5 -17.15 -2.77 -2.00
CA SER A 5 -18.29 -3.65 -1.72
C SER A 5 -17.91 -5.00 -1.09
N CYS A 6 -16.66 -5.44 -1.27
CA CYS A 6 -16.17 -6.71 -0.72
C CYS A 6 -15.29 -6.52 0.53
N PHE A 7 -15.23 -5.30 1.06
CA PHE A 7 -14.29 -4.95 2.13
C PHE A 7 -14.48 -5.82 3.37
N ASP A 8 -15.70 -5.85 3.93
CA ASP A 8 -16.00 -6.57 5.17
C ASP A 8 -15.81 -8.09 5.01
N ASN A 9 -16.23 -8.65 3.86
CA ASN A 9 -16.03 -10.06 3.53
C ASN A 9 -14.53 -10.39 3.44
N THR A 10 -13.71 -9.51 2.86
CA THR A 10 -12.26 -9.70 2.75
C THR A 10 -11.60 -9.71 4.13
N VAL A 11 -11.98 -8.78 5.01
CA VAL A 11 -11.48 -8.74 6.39
C VAL A 11 -11.91 -9.97 7.19
N GLY A 12 -13.18 -10.38 7.04
CA GLY A 12 -13.73 -11.57 7.70
C GLY A 12 -13.00 -12.86 7.27
N LEU A 13 -12.83 -13.04 5.96
CA LEU A 13 -12.09 -14.18 5.41
C LEU A 13 -10.64 -14.20 5.88
N TRP A 14 -9.95 -13.05 5.84
CA TRP A 14 -8.58 -12.93 6.31
C TRP A 14 -8.46 -13.34 7.79
N ARG A 15 -9.37 -12.88 8.66
CA ARG A 15 -9.37 -13.28 10.07
C ARG A 15 -9.50 -14.80 10.25
N ALA A 16 -10.39 -15.42 9.49
CA ALA A 16 -10.58 -16.87 9.56
C ALA A 16 -9.33 -17.64 9.13
N VAL A 17 -8.71 -17.24 8.02
CA VAL A 17 -7.52 -17.92 7.47
C VAL A 17 -6.26 -17.64 8.31
N ARG A 18 -6.15 -16.44 8.90
CA ARG A 18 -4.99 -16.07 9.71
C ARG A 18 -4.82 -16.95 10.96
N ALA A 19 -5.89 -17.55 11.45
CA ALA A 19 -5.80 -18.48 12.60
C ALA A 19 -4.81 -19.63 12.31
N ASP A 20 -4.80 -20.13 11.06
CA ASP A 20 -3.90 -21.20 10.62
C ASP A 20 -2.62 -20.66 9.95
N HIS A 21 -2.63 -19.40 9.50
CA HIS A 21 -1.53 -18.75 8.77
C HIS A 21 -1.21 -17.37 9.36
N PRO A 22 -0.51 -17.28 10.49
CA PRO A 22 -0.29 -16.02 11.23
C PRO A 22 0.47 -14.96 10.41
N ASP A 23 1.31 -15.36 9.46
CA ASP A 23 2.07 -14.46 8.59
C ASP A 23 1.27 -13.92 7.39
N LEU A 24 0.00 -14.31 7.26
CA LEU A 24 -0.84 -13.86 6.16
C LEU A 24 -1.07 -12.35 6.23
N GLY A 25 -0.63 -11.62 5.18
CA GLY A 25 -0.86 -10.19 5.06
C GLY A 25 -2.26 -9.84 4.54
N LEU A 26 -2.77 -8.68 4.94
CA LEU A 26 -4.02 -8.12 4.46
C LEU A 26 -3.78 -6.84 3.68
N THR A 27 -4.35 -6.73 2.48
CA THR A 27 -4.34 -5.47 1.72
C THR A 27 -5.57 -4.63 2.02
N LEU A 28 -5.36 -3.39 2.47
CA LEU A 28 -6.42 -2.43 2.78
C LEU A 28 -6.30 -1.18 1.87
N PRO A 29 -7.37 -0.82 1.13
CA PRO A 29 -7.43 0.40 0.36
C PRO A 29 -7.69 1.60 1.29
N ALA A 30 -6.67 2.40 1.57
CA ALA A 30 -6.75 3.54 2.51
C ALA A 30 -7.74 4.63 2.08
N ASP A 31 -8.13 4.66 0.81
CA ASP A 31 -9.16 5.56 0.29
C ASP A 31 -10.61 5.12 0.59
N VAL A 32 -10.80 3.95 1.22
CA VAL A 32 -12.10 3.48 1.74
C VAL A 32 -12.19 3.82 3.22
N PHE A 33 -13.28 4.47 3.66
CA PHE A 33 -13.47 4.92 5.05
C PHE A 33 -13.36 3.79 6.09
N ALA A 34 -13.80 2.58 5.72
CA ALA A 34 -13.72 1.42 6.58
C ALA A 34 -12.28 1.05 6.96
N SER A 35 -11.29 1.33 6.09
CA SER A 35 -9.89 1.02 6.36
C SER A 35 -9.36 1.75 7.60
N GLU A 36 -9.67 3.04 7.75
CA GLU A 36 -9.23 3.83 8.91
C GLU A 36 -9.78 3.28 10.24
N ARG A 37 -10.97 2.66 10.21
CA ARG A 37 -11.59 2.08 11.41
C ARG A 37 -10.98 0.74 11.83
N VAL A 38 -10.52 -0.05 10.85
CA VAL A 38 -10.06 -1.43 11.11
C VAL A 38 -8.54 -1.55 11.26
N VAL A 39 -7.77 -0.60 10.71
CA VAL A 39 -6.29 -0.65 10.74
C VAL A 39 -5.76 -0.73 12.17
N GLY A 40 -6.27 0.11 13.09
CA GLY A 40 -5.82 0.12 14.47
C GLY A 40 -6.04 -1.22 15.18
N PRO A 41 -7.28 -1.72 15.30
CA PRO A 41 -7.54 -3.03 15.90
C PRO A 41 -6.74 -4.18 15.25
N LEU A 42 -6.57 -4.17 13.93
CA LEU A 42 -5.78 -5.19 13.25
C LEU A 42 -4.28 -5.07 13.58
N ALA A 43 -3.77 -3.84 13.74
CA ALA A 43 -2.39 -3.61 14.15
C ALA A 43 -2.13 -4.08 15.59
N ASP A 44 -3.07 -3.84 16.52
CA ASP A 44 -3.00 -4.37 17.90
C ASP A 44 -2.87 -5.89 17.94
N ASP A 45 -3.49 -6.58 16.96
CA ASP A 45 -3.36 -8.02 16.76
C ASP A 45 -2.05 -8.43 16.05
N GLY A 46 -1.13 -7.51 15.82
CA GLY A 46 0.15 -7.77 15.11
C GLY A 46 -0.03 -8.09 13.62
N ALA A 47 -1.06 -7.57 12.96
CA ALA A 47 -1.32 -7.88 11.56
C ALA A 47 -0.29 -7.27 10.61
N ARG A 48 -0.02 -7.99 9.52
CA ARG A 48 0.78 -7.51 8.38
C ARG A 48 -0.15 -6.80 7.39
N LEU A 49 -0.09 -5.46 7.36
CA LEU A 49 -1.05 -4.62 6.65
C LEU A 49 -0.43 -3.93 5.42
N ARG A 50 -0.86 -4.35 4.22
CA ARG A 50 -0.51 -3.67 2.98
C ARG A 50 -1.46 -2.49 2.77
N LEU A 51 -0.94 -1.29 2.97
CA LEU A 51 -1.68 -0.04 2.88
C LEU A 51 -1.40 0.63 1.54
N CYS A 52 -2.43 0.85 0.76
CA CYS A 52 -2.34 1.45 -0.57
C CYS A 52 -3.55 2.35 -0.84
N ILE A 53 -3.44 3.24 -1.82
CA ILE A 53 -4.63 3.89 -2.40
C ILE A 53 -5.22 2.92 -3.41
N GLY A 54 -6.53 2.65 -3.31
CA GLY A 54 -7.22 1.68 -4.15
C GLY A 54 -7.14 1.99 -5.65
N ALA A 55 -7.11 0.94 -6.48
CA ALA A 55 -7.19 1.05 -7.93
C ALA A 55 -8.65 1.21 -8.42
N TYR A 56 -9.60 0.76 -7.61
CA TYR A 56 -11.02 0.78 -7.96
C TYR A 56 -11.71 1.95 -7.26
N PRO A 57 -12.39 2.85 -8.01
CA PRO A 57 -13.09 3.98 -7.40
C PRO A 57 -14.17 3.50 -6.43
N ALA A 58 -14.09 3.93 -5.18
CA ALA A 58 -15.14 3.68 -4.21
C ALA A 58 -16.34 4.63 -4.45
N PRO A 59 -17.59 4.22 -4.18
CA PRO A 59 -18.73 5.16 -4.11
C PRO A 59 -18.44 6.30 -3.13
N ARG A 60 -19.04 7.49 -3.36
CA ARG A 60 -18.83 8.67 -2.48
C ARG A 60 -19.20 8.42 -1.03
N THR A 61 -20.14 7.53 -0.80
CA THR A 61 -20.60 7.13 0.54
C THR A 61 -19.64 6.22 1.27
N LEU A 62 -18.65 5.62 0.56
CA LEU A 62 -17.74 4.62 1.10
C LEU A 62 -16.27 5.04 1.07
N GLY A 63 -15.92 6.11 0.35
CA GLY A 63 -14.51 6.48 0.23
C GLY A 63 -14.22 7.90 -0.25
N TYR A 64 -12.97 8.29 -0.10
CA TYR A 64 -12.43 9.58 -0.51
C TYR A 64 -12.33 9.70 -2.03
N ARG A 65 -12.60 10.90 -2.55
CA ARG A 65 -12.56 11.18 -3.99
C ARG A 65 -11.35 12.02 -4.40
N ARG A 66 -11.00 13.01 -3.57
CA ARG A 66 -9.88 13.91 -3.86
C ARG A 66 -8.56 13.21 -3.55
N GLU A 67 -7.58 13.34 -4.44
CA GLU A 67 -6.27 12.69 -4.27
C GLU A 67 -5.56 13.11 -2.97
N GLN A 68 -5.70 14.38 -2.56
CA GLN A 68 -5.17 14.85 -1.28
C GLN A 68 -5.80 14.14 -0.07
N ASP A 69 -7.12 13.91 -0.11
CA ASP A 69 -7.82 13.24 1.00
C ASP A 69 -7.44 11.76 1.07
N LYS A 70 -7.28 11.11 -0.09
CA LYS A 70 -6.76 9.73 -0.18
C LYS A 70 -5.34 9.63 0.36
N ALA A 71 -4.46 10.57 0.01
CA ALA A 71 -3.09 10.60 0.53
C ALA A 71 -3.06 10.81 2.04
N LYS A 72 -3.87 11.74 2.57
CA LYS A 72 -4.02 11.95 4.02
C LYS A 72 -4.56 10.71 4.72
N ALA A 73 -5.54 10.03 4.13
CA ALA A 73 -6.08 8.78 4.68
C ALA A 73 -5.01 7.68 4.73
N LEU A 74 -4.20 7.55 3.67
CA LEU A 74 -3.08 6.60 3.67
C LEU A 74 -2.08 6.91 4.80
N VAL A 75 -1.74 8.19 5.01
CA VAL A 75 -0.85 8.61 6.10
C VAL A 75 -1.47 8.27 7.47
N ARG A 76 -2.78 8.50 7.67
CA ARG A 76 -3.47 8.15 8.93
C ARG A 76 -3.46 6.63 9.17
N CYS A 77 -3.71 5.84 8.12
CA CYS A 77 -3.62 4.39 8.20
C CYS A 77 -2.20 3.91 8.54
N LEU A 78 -1.16 4.47 7.87
CA LEU A 78 0.24 4.14 8.15
C LEU A 78 0.61 4.48 9.59
N ARG A 79 0.23 5.68 10.05
CA ARG A 79 0.44 6.10 11.44
C ARG A 79 -0.21 5.12 12.41
N SER A 80 -1.50 4.84 12.23
CA SER A 80 -2.24 3.93 13.11
C SER A 80 -1.63 2.52 13.13
N ALA A 81 -1.17 2.01 11.98
CA ALA A 81 -0.53 0.71 11.92
C ALA A 81 0.81 0.67 12.68
N MET A 82 1.66 1.70 12.47
CA MET A 82 2.99 1.75 13.08
C MET A 82 2.96 2.07 14.58
N GLU A 83 2.10 3.01 15.02
CA GLU A 83 1.96 3.36 16.44
C GLU A 83 1.40 2.19 17.29
N ARG A 84 0.73 1.23 16.67
CA ARG A 84 0.06 0.11 17.36
C ARG A 84 0.75 -1.25 17.13
N GLY A 85 1.97 -1.25 16.61
CA GLY A 85 2.81 -2.46 16.47
C GLY A 85 2.45 -3.38 15.30
N GLY A 86 1.63 -2.92 14.35
CA GLY A 86 1.36 -3.66 13.10
C GLY A 86 2.54 -3.59 12.14
N TYR A 87 2.77 -4.65 11.37
CA TYR A 87 3.76 -4.63 10.30
C TYR A 87 3.22 -3.89 9.07
N ALA A 88 3.71 -2.68 8.85
CA ALA A 88 3.24 -1.84 7.74
C ALA A 88 3.95 -2.18 6.42
N MET A 89 3.16 -2.48 5.38
CA MET A 89 3.62 -2.65 4.01
C MET A 89 3.16 -1.43 3.19
N VAL A 90 4.09 -0.50 2.93
CA VAL A 90 3.82 0.81 2.31
C VAL A 90 3.77 0.66 0.80
N ALA A 91 2.57 0.55 0.23
CA ALA A 91 2.39 0.38 -1.21
C ALA A 91 2.17 1.73 -1.92
N SER A 92 3.26 2.47 -2.10
CA SER A 92 3.24 3.79 -2.75
C SER A 92 4.53 4.06 -3.52
N HIS A 93 4.39 4.86 -4.62
CA HIS A 93 5.52 5.41 -5.38
C HIS A 93 5.72 6.91 -5.10
N ASP A 94 4.85 7.51 -4.30
CA ASP A 94 4.91 8.93 -3.97
C ASP A 94 6.08 9.19 -3.00
N PRO A 95 7.06 10.05 -3.37
CA PRO A 95 8.19 10.34 -2.52
C PRO A 95 7.80 10.94 -1.17
N THR A 96 6.71 11.71 -1.14
CA THR A 96 6.19 12.29 0.10
C THR A 96 5.68 11.20 1.05
N ILE A 97 4.94 10.23 0.54
CA ILE A 97 4.45 9.10 1.34
C ILE A 97 5.61 8.24 1.84
N ILE A 98 6.62 8.00 1.00
CA ILE A 98 7.83 7.24 1.37
C ILE A 98 8.56 7.95 2.52
N SER A 99 8.82 9.26 2.41
CA SER A 99 9.47 10.05 3.44
C SER A 99 8.66 10.11 4.74
N ILE A 100 7.33 10.24 4.64
CA ILE A 100 6.45 10.21 5.82
C ILE A 100 6.50 8.84 6.50
N ALA A 101 6.50 7.74 5.74
CA ALA A 101 6.59 6.40 6.31
C ALA A 101 7.93 6.19 7.06
N GLN A 102 9.05 6.64 6.48
CA GLN A 102 10.35 6.60 7.13
C GLN A 102 10.37 7.43 8.43
N GLU A 103 9.77 8.63 8.42
CA GLU A 103 9.69 9.47 9.62
C GLU A 103 8.75 8.87 10.68
N LEU A 104 7.64 8.25 10.29
CA LEU A 104 6.76 7.54 11.21
C LEU A 104 7.49 6.35 11.86
N ALA A 105 8.23 5.57 11.08
CA ALA A 105 9.04 4.47 11.60
C ALA A 105 10.07 4.96 12.62
N ARG A 106 10.82 6.02 12.29
CA ARG A 106 11.80 6.63 13.20
C ARG A 106 11.17 7.13 14.51
N ARG A 107 9.95 7.72 14.46
CA ARG A 107 9.24 8.22 15.66
C ARG A 107 8.73 7.11 16.58
N ASN A 108 8.51 5.94 16.02
CA ASN A 108 8.00 4.79 16.76
C ASN A 108 9.09 3.73 17.01
N ASP A 109 10.37 4.09 16.85
CA ASP A 109 11.52 3.23 17.07
C ASP A 109 11.44 1.89 16.29
N ILE A 110 10.85 1.96 15.07
CA ILE A 110 10.73 0.80 14.17
C ILE A 110 12.00 0.71 13.32
N GLU A 111 12.70 -0.41 13.44
CA GLU A 111 13.90 -0.70 12.66
C GLU A 111 13.60 -0.72 11.14
N PRO A 112 14.61 -0.47 10.27
CA PRO A 112 14.42 -0.42 8.82
C PRO A 112 13.80 -1.69 8.21
N ASP A 113 13.92 -2.83 8.85
CA ASP A 113 13.34 -4.11 8.45
C ASP A 113 12.02 -4.43 9.17
N GLY A 114 11.59 -3.61 10.15
CA GLY A 114 10.32 -3.70 10.86
C GLY A 114 9.09 -3.29 10.04
N TYR A 115 9.30 -2.80 8.83
CA TYR A 115 8.26 -2.49 7.84
C TYR A 115 8.82 -2.66 6.42
N GLU A 116 8.01 -2.54 5.37
CA GLU A 116 8.51 -2.64 4.00
C GLU A 116 7.88 -1.62 3.06
N HIS A 117 8.66 -1.19 2.07
CA HIS A 117 8.17 -0.45 0.91
C HIS A 117 7.80 -1.43 -0.21
N GLN A 118 6.67 -1.17 -0.89
CA GLN A 118 6.22 -1.99 -2.01
C GLN A 118 6.03 -1.12 -3.26
N MET A 119 6.74 -1.44 -4.31
CA MET A 119 6.70 -0.70 -5.57
C MET A 119 6.52 -1.64 -6.75
N PHE A 120 5.95 -1.13 -7.84
CA PHE A 120 5.88 -1.89 -9.09
C PHE A 120 7.25 -2.05 -9.72
N TYR A 121 7.45 -3.18 -10.37
CA TYR A 121 8.63 -3.42 -11.19
C TYR A 121 8.80 -2.31 -12.24
N GLY A 122 10.03 -1.81 -12.39
CA GLY A 122 10.38 -0.76 -13.34
C GLY A 122 9.95 0.66 -12.93
N VAL A 123 9.16 0.84 -11.86
CA VAL A 123 8.77 2.17 -11.39
C VAL A 123 9.75 2.66 -10.34
N ARG A 124 10.41 3.80 -10.62
CA ARG A 124 11.42 4.43 -9.76
C ARG A 124 12.54 3.47 -9.30
N PRO A 125 13.25 2.81 -10.22
CA PRO A 125 14.23 1.79 -9.88
C PRO A 125 15.38 2.32 -9.01
N LEU A 126 15.79 3.58 -9.22
CA LEU A 126 16.81 4.23 -8.40
C LEU A 126 16.35 4.44 -6.95
N GLU A 127 15.07 4.76 -6.74
CA GLU A 127 14.52 4.88 -5.39
C GLU A 127 14.42 3.53 -4.69
N GLN A 128 14.01 2.48 -5.42
CA GLN A 128 14.00 1.12 -4.87
C GLN A 128 15.41 0.72 -4.41
N ARG A 129 16.42 1.00 -5.25
CA ARG A 129 17.83 0.73 -4.93
C ARG A 129 18.30 1.54 -3.73
N ARG A 130 18.02 2.87 -3.71
CA ARG A 130 18.35 3.74 -2.58
C ARG A 130 17.77 3.22 -1.26
N LEU A 131 16.51 2.79 -1.24
CA LEU A 131 15.87 2.26 -0.04
C LEU A 131 16.58 1.00 0.47
N VAL A 132 16.96 0.09 -0.43
CA VAL A 132 17.71 -1.12 -0.07
C VAL A 132 19.11 -0.78 0.45
N ASP A 133 19.80 0.16 -0.21
CA ASP A 133 21.16 0.58 0.15
C ASP A 133 21.22 1.20 1.57
N ILE A 134 20.13 1.82 2.03
CA ILE A 134 20.01 2.36 3.40
C ILE A 134 19.36 1.37 4.39
N GLY A 135 19.25 0.09 4.03
CA GLY A 135 18.82 -0.99 4.89
C GLY A 135 17.31 -1.26 4.96
N HIS A 136 16.48 -0.54 4.20
CA HIS A 136 15.04 -0.79 4.19
C HIS A 136 14.66 -2.00 3.34
N ARG A 137 13.62 -2.71 3.74
CA ARG A 137 12.99 -3.72 2.90
C ARG A 137 12.20 -3.06 1.78
N CYS A 138 12.54 -3.41 0.53
CA CYS A 138 11.80 -2.98 -0.66
C CYS A 138 11.37 -4.20 -1.46
N ARG A 139 10.04 -4.39 -1.56
CA ARG A 139 9.45 -5.51 -2.32
C ARG A 139 8.96 -5.01 -3.67
N THR A 140 9.41 -5.66 -4.72
CA THR A 140 8.96 -5.36 -6.08
C THR A 140 7.70 -6.17 -6.41
N TYR A 141 6.65 -5.48 -6.81
CA TYR A 141 5.41 -6.08 -7.29
C TYR A 141 5.46 -6.27 -8.81
N VAL A 142 5.35 -7.52 -9.27
CA VAL A 142 5.41 -7.88 -10.67
C VAL A 142 4.05 -8.46 -11.09
N PRO A 143 3.20 -7.69 -11.80
CA PRO A 143 1.98 -8.23 -12.38
C PRO A 143 2.34 -9.18 -13.54
N PHE A 144 1.75 -10.36 -13.56
CA PHE A 144 1.93 -11.36 -14.61
C PHE A 144 0.63 -12.12 -14.87
N GLY A 145 0.58 -12.87 -15.96
CA GLY A 145 -0.59 -13.68 -16.36
C GLY A 145 -1.33 -13.07 -17.55
N PRO A 146 -2.37 -13.73 -18.08
CA PRO A 146 -3.06 -13.33 -19.31
C PRO A 146 -3.73 -11.95 -19.22
N ALA A 147 -4.20 -11.55 -18.04
CA ALA A 147 -4.88 -10.26 -17.82
C ALA A 147 -3.95 -9.11 -17.39
N TRP A 148 -2.63 -9.25 -17.55
CA TRP A 148 -1.66 -8.22 -17.11
C TRP A 148 -1.87 -6.86 -17.80
N CYS A 149 -2.24 -6.88 -19.09
CA CYS A 149 -2.44 -5.67 -19.89
C CYS A 149 -3.68 -4.89 -19.39
N GLU A 150 -4.80 -5.57 -19.17
CA GLU A 150 -6.02 -4.97 -18.63
C GLU A 150 -5.78 -4.39 -17.23
N TYR A 151 -5.04 -5.12 -16.40
CA TYR A 151 -4.67 -4.66 -15.07
C TYR A 151 -3.81 -3.39 -15.12
N LEU A 152 -2.76 -3.35 -15.94
CA LEU A 152 -1.90 -2.16 -16.09
C LEU A 152 -2.66 -0.99 -16.68
N THR A 153 -3.51 -1.21 -17.68
CA THR A 153 -4.36 -0.19 -18.29
C THR A 153 -5.31 0.41 -17.27
N ALA A 154 -5.94 -0.41 -16.41
CA ALA A 154 -6.79 0.06 -15.32
C ALA A 154 -6.02 0.91 -14.30
N GLN A 155 -4.79 0.52 -13.95
CA GLN A 155 -3.92 1.29 -13.05
C GLN A 155 -3.53 2.67 -13.64
N ILE A 156 -3.18 2.71 -14.91
CA ILE A 156 -2.81 3.94 -15.63
C ILE A 156 -4.02 4.87 -15.74
N SER A 157 -5.19 4.34 -16.12
CA SER A 157 -6.43 5.11 -16.27
C SER A 157 -6.93 5.69 -14.95
N ALA A 158 -6.78 4.94 -13.86
CA ALA A 158 -7.15 5.40 -12.52
C ALA A 158 -6.25 6.54 -12.00
N ARG A 159 -5.03 6.70 -12.55
CA ARG A 159 -4.03 7.68 -12.08
C ARG A 159 -3.19 8.23 -13.23
N PRO A 160 -3.69 9.20 -14.00
CA PRO A 160 -2.98 9.76 -15.15
C PRO A 160 -1.57 10.31 -14.81
N ARG A 161 -1.38 10.87 -13.60
CA ARG A 161 -0.06 11.33 -13.14
C ARG A 161 0.91 10.19 -12.85
N ALA A 162 0.42 9.03 -12.44
CA ALA A 162 1.24 7.83 -12.30
C ALA A 162 1.59 7.22 -13.66
N ALA A 163 0.75 7.40 -14.67
CA ALA A 163 0.99 6.95 -16.04
C ALA A 163 2.33 7.47 -16.59
N TYR A 164 2.65 8.74 -16.32
CA TYR A 164 3.93 9.32 -16.73
C TYR A 164 5.14 8.56 -16.13
N ASN A 165 5.06 8.16 -14.86
CA ASN A 165 6.11 7.38 -14.21
C ASN A 165 6.23 5.97 -14.80
N TYR A 166 5.10 5.35 -15.20
CA TYR A 166 5.12 4.05 -15.88
C TYR A 166 5.69 4.14 -17.30
N LEU A 167 5.31 5.16 -18.05
CA LEU A 167 5.83 5.39 -19.41
C LEU A 167 7.32 5.71 -19.40
N ARG A 168 7.77 6.52 -18.44
CA ARG A 168 9.19 6.82 -18.25
C ARG A 168 9.99 5.56 -17.88
N ALA A 169 9.45 4.70 -17.02
CA ALA A 169 10.08 3.43 -16.66
C ALA A 169 10.23 2.46 -17.85
N LEU A 170 9.33 2.54 -18.85
CA LEU A 170 9.46 1.78 -20.09
C LEU A 170 10.55 2.34 -21.04
N GLY A 171 10.85 3.63 -20.92
CA GLY A 171 11.90 4.31 -21.69
C GLY A 171 13.32 4.20 -21.09
N ASP A 172 13.43 4.02 -19.77
CA ASP A 172 14.70 3.88 -19.04
C ASP A 172 15.24 2.42 -19.11
N LYS A 173 15.30 1.87 -20.33
CA LYS A 173 16.08 0.65 -20.60
C LYS A 173 17.57 1.04 -20.75
N ARG A 174 18.20 1.41 -19.64
CA ARG A 174 19.68 1.41 -19.51
C ARG A 174 20.08 1.12 -18.10
#